data_9f114ae787debe1e6b039c55f098e05d
#
_entry.id   9f114ae787debe1e6b039c55f098e05d
#
_cell.length_a   1.000
_cell.length_b   1.000
_cell.length_c   1.000
_cell.angle_alpha   90.00
_cell.angle_beta   90.00
_cell.angle_gamma   90.00
#
_symmetry.space_group_name_H-M   'P 1'
#
loop_
_entity.id
_entity.type
_entity.pdbx_description
1 polymer ?
#
loop_
_entity_poly.entity_id
_entity_poly.type
_entity_poly.pdbx_seq_one_letter_code
_entity_poly.pdbx_strand_id
1 'polypeptide(L)'
;HKATPDSSTTLSTVEHLDRILGDFFAKARRLDIFDLIDFIVLSDHGMATYYPENYVNLNDYLPRDSFDYVFDGVPTLLYPKPTYTDSAYAILKCVPHVTVWRKNEIPEKFVYGKNPRIGDLFVLPDIGTYLQFRPESRPIFAATHGYDNFAPEMEAIFYAAGPSFKQNVELPVMANVNLYLIIARLLDLQPAPNDGDSVVVSTLFR
;
A
#
# COMPACT_ATOMS: atom_id res chain seq x y z
N HIS A 1 7.45 11.37 -0.42
CA HIS A 1 6.45 12.42 -0.09
C HIS A 1 6.88 13.85 -0.49
N LYS A 2 8.18 14.19 -0.49
CA LYS A 2 8.65 15.57 -0.78
C LYS A 2 8.65 15.90 -2.28
N ALA A 3 8.66 14.90 -3.15
CA ALA A 3 8.69 15.02 -4.59
C ALA A 3 7.65 14.08 -5.21
N THR A 4 7.18 14.42 -6.41
CA THR A 4 6.27 13.54 -7.16
C THR A 4 7.01 12.34 -7.76
N PRO A 5 6.33 11.23 -8.06
CA PRO A 5 6.95 10.05 -8.68
C PRO A 5 7.76 10.38 -9.93
N ASP A 6 7.24 11.24 -10.80
CA ASP A 6 7.84 11.57 -12.10
C ASP A 6 8.83 12.75 -12.04
N SER A 7 9.16 13.25 -10.85
CA SER A 7 10.07 14.38 -10.73
C SER A 7 11.51 13.98 -11.03
N SER A 8 12.31 14.92 -11.54
CA SER A 8 13.76 14.71 -11.75
C SER A 8 14.49 14.32 -10.45
N THR A 9 14.03 14.82 -9.30
CA THR A 9 14.55 14.46 -7.98
C THR A 9 14.30 12.98 -7.66
N THR A 10 13.12 12.48 -7.95
CA THR A 10 12.80 11.06 -7.76
C THR A 10 13.62 10.19 -8.71
N LEU A 11 13.67 10.54 -10.00
CA LEU A 11 14.46 9.80 -10.98
C LEU A 11 15.94 9.74 -10.60
N SER A 12 16.56 10.86 -10.23
CA SER A 12 17.97 10.88 -9.79
C SER A 12 18.20 10.06 -8.52
N THR A 13 17.22 10.00 -7.63
CA THR A 13 17.29 9.16 -6.43
C THR A 13 17.21 7.67 -6.78
N VAL A 14 16.34 7.28 -7.70
CA VAL A 14 16.24 5.88 -8.20
C VAL A 14 17.57 5.47 -8.85
N GLU A 15 18.13 6.30 -9.74
CA GLU A 15 19.44 6.03 -10.35
C GLU A 15 20.57 5.92 -9.33
N HIS A 16 20.51 6.71 -8.25
CA HIS A 16 21.49 6.62 -7.17
C HIS A 16 21.36 5.32 -6.40
N LEU A 17 20.15 4.90 -6.08
CA LEU A 17 19.87 3.63 -5.39
C LEU A 17 20.26 2.44 -6.27
N ASP A 18 20.02 2.50 -7.58
CA ASP A 18 20.43 1.47 -8.54
C ASP A 18 21.96 1.29 -8.56
N ARG A 19 22.72 2.39 -8.55
CA ARG A 19 24.19 2.33 -8.44
C ARG A 19 24.64 1.67 -7.12
N ILE A 20 24.00 2.03 -5.99
CA ILE A 20 24.31 1.40 -4.69
C ILE A 20 24.02 -0.10 -4.72
N LEU A 21 22.90 -0.49 -5.32
CA LEU A 21 22.53 -1.90 -5.47
C LEU A 21 23.53 -2.63 -6.38
N GLY A 22 23.96 -1.99 -7.47
CA GLY A 22 25.02 -2.50 -8.35
C GLY A 22 26.34 -2.74 -7.62
N ASP A 23 26.78 -1.79 -6.79
CA ASP A 23 27.98 -1.93 -5.95
C ASP A 23 27.83 -3.06 -4.92
N PHE A 24 26.65 -3.20 -4.33
CA PHE A 24 26.34 -4.32 -3.43
C PHE A 24 26.50 -5.66 -4.14
N PHE A 25 25.92 -5.85 -5.30
CA PHE A 25 26.03 -7.09 -6.09
C PHE A 25 27.47 -7.34 -6.56
N ALA A 26 28.22 -6.30 -6.93
CA ALA A 26 29.63 -6.43 -7.29
C ALA A 26 30.48 -6.94 -6.14
N LYS A 27 30.16 -6.55 -4.90
CA LYS A 27 30.83 -7.09 -3.68
C LYS A 27 30.35 -8.50 -3.37
N ALA A 28 29.04 -8.76 -3.43
CA ALA A 28 28.47 -10.07 -3.15
C ALA A 28 29.03 -11.16 -4.06
N ARG A 29 29.23 -10.86 -5.37
CA ARG A 29 29.83 -11.79 -6.35
C ARG A 29 31.25 -12.26 -6.01
N ARG A 30 31.95 -11.59 -5.08
CA ARG A 30 33.29 -12.00 -4.62
C ARG A 30 33.24 -13.02 -3.49
N LEU A 31 32.06 -13.34 -2.97
CA LEU A 31 31.91 -14.34 -1.91
C LEU A 31 31.81 -15.72 -2.54
N ASP A 32 32.51 -16.69 -1.95
CA ASP A 32 32.49 -18.10 -2.37
C ASP A 32 31.09 -18.72 -2.31
N ILE A 33 30.17 -18.10 -1.52
CA ILE A 33 28.81 -18.56 -1.33
C ILE A 33 27.81 -17.83 -2.25
N PHE A 34 28.27 -16.96 -3.17
CA PHE A 34 27.37 -16.12 -3.98
C PHE A 34 26.31 -16.95 -4.72
N ASP A 35 26.70 -18.08 -5.29
CA ASP A 35 25.79 -18.96 -6.04
C ASP A 35 24.79 -19.72 -5.15
N LEU A 36 24.92 -19.60 -3.83
CA LEU A 36 24.02 -20.19 -2.85
C LEU A 36 23.05 -19.18 -2.25
N ILE A 37 23.12 -17.90 -2.65
CA ILE A 37 22.33 -16.81 -2.08
C ILE A 37 21.14 -16.51 -2.99
N ASP A 38 19.95 -16.50 -2.41
CA ASP A 38 18.77 -15.92 -3.02
C ASP A 38 18.63 -14.44 -2.63
N PHE A 39 18.39 -13.59 -3.60
CA PHE A 39 18.20 -12.14 -3.42
C PHE A 39 16.76 -11.78 -3.79
N ILE A 40 16.14 -10.95 -2.97
CA ILE A 40 14.86 -10.33 -3.25
C ILE A 40 15.01 -8.83 -3.06
N VAL A 41 14.63 -8.05 -4.09
CA VAL A 41 14.56 -6.59 -4.06
C VAL A 41 13.11 -6.20 -4.28
N LEU A 42 12.54 -5.48 -3.33
CA LEU A 42 11.14 -5.08 -3.37
C LEU A 42 10.92 -3.70 -2.76
N SER A 43 9.78 -3.09 -3.07
CA SER A 43 9.23 -1.97 -2.30
C SER A 43 7.94 -2.40 -1.60
N ASP A 44 7.57 -1.64 -0.58
CA ASP A 44 6.36 -1.90 0.23
C ASP A 44 5.07 -1.52 -0.52
N HIS A 45 5.10 -0.43 -1.29
CA HIS A 45 3.99 0.08 -2.09
C HIS A 45 4.50 1.07 -3.15
N GLY A 46 3.61 1.52 -4.01
CA GLY A 46 3.82 2.61 -4.94
C GLY A 46 3.58 3.99 -4.32
N MET A 47 3.43 5.01 -5.16
CA MET A 47 3.26 6.40 -4.75
C MET A 47 2.49 7.16 -5.82
N ALA A 48 1.53 8.00 -5.42
CA ALA A 48 0.80 8.88 -6.34
C ALA A 48 1.04 10.36 -6.03
N THR A 49 1.02 11.18 -7.06
CA THR A 49 1.07 12.64 -6.91
C THR A 49 -0.18 13.12 -6.16
N TYR A 50 0.01 14.00 -5.18
CA TYR A 50 -1.06 14.70 -4.50
C TYR A 50 -1.32 16.05 -5.18
N TYR A 51 -2.60 16.36 -5.41
CA TYR A 51 -3.05 17.63 -5.97
C TYR A 51 -3.71 18.49 -4.89
N PRO A 52 -3.11 19.62 -4.49
CA PRO A 52 -3.63 20.45 -3.39
C PRO A 52 -5.08 20.91 -3.55
N GLU A 53 -5.57 21.05 -4.78
CA GLU A 53 -6.97 21.39 -5.09
C GLU A 53 -7.95 20.27 -4.68
N ASN A 54 -7.47 19.01 -4.61
CA ASN A 54 -8.26 17.85 -4.22
C ASN A 54 -8.17 17.54 -2.71
N TYR A 55 -7.68 18.50 -1.91
CA TYR A 55 -7.65 18.33 -0.46
C TYR A 55 -9.06 18.29 0.15
N VAL A 56 -9.34 17.26 0.93
CA VAL A 56 -10.60 17.06 1.65
C VAL A 56 -10.34 17.07 3.15
N ASN A 57 -10.87 18.08 3.85
CA ASN A 57 -10.87 18.11 5.31
C ASN A 57 -12.24 17.65 5.83
N LEU A 58 -12.28 16.51 6.48
CA LEU A 58 -13.53 15.96 7.02
C LEU A 58 -14.15 16.82 8.12
N ASN A 59 -13.39 17.73 8.78
CA ASN A 59 -13.98 18.69 9.71
C ASN A 59 -14.98 19.65 9.04
N ASP A 60 -14.90 19.86 7.73
CA ASP A 60 -15.83 20.73 7.00
C ASP A 60 -17.20 20.06 6.83
N TYR A 61 -17.31 18.77 7.06
CA TYR A 61 -18.51 17.94 6.85
C TYR A 61 -19.02 17.27 8.13
N LEU A 62 -18.14 16.91 9.03
CA LEU A 62 -18.44 16.05 10.18
C LEU A 62 -17.93 16.66 11.49
N PRO A 63 -18.75 16.69 12.56
CA PRO A 63 -18.28 17.12 13.88
C PRO A 63 -17.36 16.06 14.50
N ARG A 64 -16.11 16.43 14.77
CA ARG A 64 -15.08 15.51 15.30
C ARG A 64 -15.52 14.82 16.59
N ASP A 65 -16.27 15.51 17.44
CA ASP A 65 -16.75 14.99 18.73
C ASP A 65 -17.80 13.88 18.60
N SER A 66 -18.32 13.62 17.40
CA SER A 66 -19.23 12.50 17.13
C SER A 66 -18.51 11.18 16.87
N PHE A 67 -17.18 11.16 17.01
CA PHE A 67 -16.35 9.97 16.80
C PHE A 67 -15.54 9.65 18.06
N ASP A 68 -15.59 8.40 18.49
CA ASP A 68 -14.77 7.88 19.59
C ASP A 68 -13.29 7.82 19.19
N TYR A 69 -13.03 7.43 17.94
CA TYR A 69 -11.69 7.39 17.38
C TYR A 69 -11.70 7.67 15.87
N VAL A 70 -10.59 8.20 15.37
CA VAL A 70 -10.31 8.39 13.94
C VAL A 70 -8.88 7.94 13.66
N PHE A 71 -8.72 6.97 12.78
CA PHE A 71 -7.44 6.69 12.16
C PHE A 71 -7.34 7.54 10.91
N ASP A 72 -6.64 8.65 11.03
CA ASP A 72 -6.58 9.72 10.04
C ASP A 72 -5.53 9.45 8.96
N GLY A 73 -5.80 9.83 7.73
CA GLY A 73 -4.89 9.70 6.59
C GLY A 73 -5.54 9.06 5.37
N VAL A 74 -4.74 8.42 4.55
CA VAL A 74 -5.15 7.71 3.33
C VAL A 74 -4.91 6.21 3.51
N PRO A 75 -5.96 5.38 3.62
CA PRO A 75 -7.38 5.73 3.85
C PRO A 75 -7.66 6.20 5.27
N THR A 76 -8.87 6.73 5.52
CA THR A 76 -9.33 7.09 6.86
C THR A 76 -10.30 6.02 7.40
N LEU A 77 -10.09 5.60 8.66
CA LEU A 77 -11.02 4.75 9.39
C LEU A 77 -11.73 5.58 10.45
N LEU A 78 -13.06 5.51 10.45
CA LEU A 78 -13.88 6.26 11.39
C LEU A 78 -14.62 5.30 12.32
N TYR A 79 -14.61 5.66 13.61
CA TYR A 79 -15.29 4.97 14.70
C TYR A 79 -16.36 5.91 15.28
N PRO A 80 -17.51 6.06 14.60
CA PRO A 80 -18.57 6.94 15.05
C PRO A 80 -19.16 6.47 16.39
N LYS A 81 -19.67 7.40 17.19
CA LYS A 81 -20.53 7.06 18.31
C LYS A 81 -21.78 6.32 17.80
N PRO A 82 -22.35 5.39 18.56
CA PRO A 82 -23.37 4.43 18.08
C PRO A 82 -24.57 5.05 17.35
N THR A 83 -24.98 6.25 17.74
CA THR A 83 -26.12 6.95 17.12
C THR A 83 -25.77 7.78 15.90
N TYR A 84 -24.48 7.86 15.54
CA TYR A 84 -24.02 8.77 14.49
C TYR A 84 -23.56 8.07 13.20
N THR A 85 -23.39 6.76 13.20
CA THR A 85 -22.86 5.99 12.06
C THR A 85 -23.66 6.23 10.78
N ASP A 86 -24.99 6.18 10.83
CA ASP A 86 -25.86 6.34 9.65
C ASP A 86 -25.81 7.78 9.11
N SER A 87 -25.79 8.77 10.00
CA SER A 87 -25.68 10.18 9.62
C SER A 87 -24.31 10.46 8.98
N ALA A 88 -23.22 9.99 9.58
CA ALA A 88 -21.89 10.14 9.03
C ALA A 88 -21.75 9.49 7.65
N TYR A 89 -22.29 8.28 7.48
CA TYR A 89 -22.29 7.56 6.22
C TYR A 89 -23.03 8.35 5.13
N ALA A 90 -24.24 8.85 5.44
CA ALA A 90 -25.04 9.63 4.49
C ALA A 90 -24.33 10.93 4.06
N ILE A 91 -23.68 11.62 5.00
CA ILE A 91 -22.90 12.83 4.71
C ILE A 91 -21.70 12.51 3.82
N LEU A 92 -20.92 11.49 4.19
CA LEU A 92 -19.70 11.09 3.46
C LEU A 92 -19.97 10.67 2.02
N LYS A 93 -21.11 10.08 1.74
CA LYS A 93 -21.53 9.76 0.36
C LYS A 93 -21.68 10.98 -0.55
N CYS A 94 -21.81 12.17 0.01
CA CYS A 94 -21.92 13.42 -0.72
C CYS A 94 -20.60 14.22 -0.76
N VAL A 95 -19.55 13.74 -0.09
CA VAL A 95 -18.24 14.40 -0.10
C VAL A 95 -17.54 14.09 -1.42
N PRO A 96 -17.05 15.11 -2.15
CA PRO A 96 -16.35 14.88 -3.41
C PRO A 96 -15.01 14.16 -3.19
N HIS A 97 -14.57 13.42 -4.22
CA HIS A 97 -13.27 12.74 -4.24
C HIS A 97 -13.06 11.68 -3.17
N VAL A 98 -14.13 11.16 -2.56
CA VAL A 98 -14.03 10.06 -1.61
C VAL A 98 -15.12 9.03 -1.86
N THR A 99 -14.79 7.78 -1.58
CA THR A 99 -15.75 6.68 -1.50
C THR A 99 -15.81 6.19 -0.07
N VAL A 100 -17.03 5.99 0.44
CA VAL A 100 -17.24 5.48 1.79
C VAL A 100 -17.98 4.15 1.77
N TRP A 101 -17.56 3.24 2.61
CA TRP A 101 -18.25 1.98 2.88
C TRP A 101 -18.46 1.81 4.38
N ARG A 102 -19.57 1.17 4.73
CA ARG A 102 -19.69 0.54 6.05
C ARG A 102 -18.73 -0.63 6.10
N LYS A 103 -18.27 -0.98 7.25
CA LYS A 103 -17.32 -2.07 7.48
C LYS A 103 -17.71 -3.39 6.77
N ASN A 104 -18.99 -3.74 6.79
CA ASN A 104 -19.53 -4.94 6.16
C ASN A 104 -19.85 -4.80 4.66
N GLU A 105 -19.68 -3.60 4.10
CA GLU A 105 -19.91 -3.28 2.69
C GLU A 105 -18.58 -3.08 1.93
N ILE A 106 -17.44 -3.16 2.61
CA ILE A 106 -16.12 -3.03 1.97
C ILE A 106 -15.98 -4.11 0.90
N PRO A 107 -15.63 -3.74 -0.35
CA PRO A 107 -15.50 -4.70 -1.45
C PRO A 107 -14.56 -5.86 -1.10
N GLU A 108 -14.97 -7.08 -1.44
CA GLU A 108 -14.20 -8.30 -1.16
C GLU A 108 -12.78 -8.27 -1.77
N LYS A 109 -12.61 -7.56 -2.90
CA LYS A 109 -11.31 -7.39 -3.54
C LYS A 109 -10.22 -6.87 -2.61
N PHE A 110 -10.57 -6.08 -1.59
CA PHE A 110 -9.61 -5.53 -0.64
C PHE A 110 -9.17 -6.52 0.44
N VAL A 111 -9.84 -7.67 0.56
CA VAL A 111 -9.60 -8.67 1.64
C VAL A 111 -9.55 -7.99 3.02
N TYR A 112 -10.43 -7.03 3.24
CA TYR A 112 -10.45 -6.12 4.39
C TYR A 112 -11.88 -5.99 4.97
N GLY A 113 -12.02 -5.57 6.24
CA GLY A 113 -13.33 -5.34 6.85
C GLY A 113 -13.77 -6.38 7.89
N LYS A 114 -13.19 -7.58 7.91
CA LYS A 114 -13.63 -8.68 8.79
C LYS A 114 -13.14 -8.55 10.25
N ASN A 115 -12.04 -7.85 10.51
CA ASN A 115 -11.49 -7.74 11.86
C ASN A 115 -12.37 -6.82 12.73
N PRO A 116 -12.70 -7.20 13.99
CA PRO A 116 -13.54 -6.39 14.88
C PRO A 116 -12.91 -5.02 15.24
N ARG A 117 -11.61 -4.87 15.11
CA ARG A 117 -10.90 -3.60 15.37
C ARG A 117 -10.96 -2.58 14.24
N ILE A 118 -11.50 -2.95 13.08
CA ILE A 118 -11.69 -2.02 11.96
C ILE A 118 -12.89 -1.11 12.28
N GLY A 119 -12.74 0.20 12.00
CA GLY A 119 -13.80 1.19 12.20
C GLY A 119 -15.07 0.90 11.41
N ASP A 120 -16.18 1.42 11.87
CA ASP A 120 -17.49 1.18 11.25
C ASP A 120 -17.63 1.77 9.86
N LEU A 121 -16.85 2.82 9.57
CA LEU A 121 -16.78 3.44 8.24
C LEU A 121 -15.33 3.46 7.73
N PHE A 122 -15.16 3.01 6.51
CA PHE A 122 -13.93 3.06 5.74
C PHE A 122 -14.07 4.09 4.64
N VAL A 123 -13.20 5.10 4.64
CA VAL A 123 -13.23 6.21 3.67
C VAL A 123 -11.95 6.17 2.86
N LEU A 124 -12.10 5.93 1.55
CA LEU A 124 -11.01 5.86 0.60
C LEU A 124 -11.07 7.05 -0.35
N PRO A 125 -10.07 7.91 -0.41
CA PRO A 125 -10.03 9.00 -1.36
C PRO A 125 -9.64 8.53 -2.78
N ASP A 126 -10.06 9.30 -3.78
CA ASP A 126 -9.61 9.14 -5.16
C ASP A 126 -8.10 9.41 -5.27
N ILE A 127 -7.43 8.80 -6.27
CA ILE A 127 -6.01 9.05 -6.56
C ILE A 127 -5.76 10.55 -6.69
N GLY A 128 -4.70 11.02 -6.04
CA GLY A 128 -4.33 12.43 -6.03
C GLY A 128 -5.06 13.29 -4.99
N THR A 129 -6.00 12.71 -4.26
CA THR A 129 -6.73 13.37 -3.16
C THR A 129 -6.06 13.06 -1.83
N TYR A 130 -5.89 14.04 -0.97
CA TYR A 130 -5.50 13.81 0.42
C TYR A 130 -6.66 14.07 1.36
N LEU A 131 -6.95 13.09 2.19
CA LEU A 131 -8.02 13.09 3.16
C LEU A 131 -7.46 13.30 4.56
N GLN A 132 -8.07 14.20 5.32
CA GLN A 132 -7.65 14.50 6.69
C GLN A 132 -8.86 14.84 7.56
N PHE A 133 -8.80 14.47 8.85
CA PHE A 133 -9.79 14.84 9.85
C PHE A 133 -9.14 15.60 11.01
N ARG A 134 -8.40 16.65 10.68
CA ARG A 134 -7.69 17.51 11.63
C ARG A 134 -7.99 18.97 11.36
N PRO A 135 -8.02 19.84 12.40
CA PRO A 135 -8.22 21.27 12.22
C PRO A 135 -7.01 22.01 11.62
N GLU A 136 -5.90 21.31 11.38
CA GLU A 136 -4.63 21.87 10.95
C GLU A 136 -4.61 22.21 9.46
N SER A 137 -3.58 22.96 9.06
CA SER A 137 -3.36 23.36 7.68
C SER A 137 -3.13 22.19 6.73
N ARG A 138 -3.38 22.43 5.44
CA ARG A 138 -3.11 21.48 4.35
C ARG A 138 -1.69 20.91 4.44
N PRO A 139 -1.50 19.63 4.09
CA PRO A 139 -0.18 19.01 4.12
C PRO A 139 0.77 19.66 3.10
N ILE A 140 2.06 19.70 3.46
CA ILE A 140 3.14 20.24 2.62
C ILE A 140 3.94 19.07 2.03
N PHE A 141 3.31 18.21 1.26
CA PHE A 141 4.00 17.16 0.51
C PHE A 141 3.46 17.10 -0.93
N ALA A 142 4.24 16.50 -1.83
CA ALA A 142 3.91 16.43 -3.25
C ALA A 142 3.28 15.08 -3.66
N ALA A 143 3.44 14.05 -2.84
CA ALA A 143 2.99 12.69 -3.14
C ALA A 143 2.64 11.92 -1.88
N THR A 144 1.70 10.99 -2.00
CA THR A 144 1.30 10.08 -0.93
C THR A 144 0.87 8.71 -1.48
N HIS A 145 0.52 7.80 -0.59
CA HIS A 145 0.10 6.43 -0.89
C HIS A 145 -1.06 6.02 0.02
N GLY A 146 -1.55 4.78 -0.12
CA GLY A 146 -2.66 4.26 0.68
C GLY A 146 -4.01 4.32 -0.05
N TYR A 147 -4.00 4.63 -1.34
CA TYR A 147 -5.17 4.59 -2.22
C TYR A 147 -5.63 3.15 -2.53
N ASP A 148 -6.54 2.99 -3.48
CA ASP A 148 -6.94 1.67 -3.97
C ASP A 148 -5.69 0.89 -4.39
N ASN A 149 -5.44 -0.24 -3.74
CA ASN A 149 -4.29 -1.09 -4.00
C ASN A 149 -4.30 -1.78 -5.39
N PHE A 150 -5.39 -1.64 -6.14
CA PHE A 150 -5.47 -2.06 -7.54
C PHE A 150 -5.15 -0.94 -8.53
N ALA A 151 -4.88 0.26 -8.04
CA ALA A 151 -4.44 1.35 -8.89
C ALA A 151 -2.97 1.16 -9.29
N PRO A 152 -2.60 1.38 -10.57
CA PRO A 152 -1.22 1.21 -11.04
C PRO A 152 -0.20 2.03 -10.24
N GLU A 153 -0.59 3.20 -9.74
CA GLU A 153 0.26 4.06 -8.93
C GLU A 153 0.64 3.43 -7.58
N MET A 154 -0.13 2.45 -7.12
CA MET A 154 0.13 1.72 -5.87
C MET A 154 0.94 0.45 -6.07
N GLU A 155 1.23 0.07 -7.31
CA GLU A 155 2.07 -1.10 -7.60
C GLU A 155 3.48 -0.91 -7.06
N ALA A 156 4.05 -1.99 -6.55
CA ALA A 156 5.38 -2.07 -5.98
C ALA A 156 6.32 -2.86 -6.90
N ILE A 157 7.62 -2.61 -6.79
CA ILE A 157 8.62 -3.41 -7.49
C ILE A 157 8.84 -4.75 -6.78
N PHE A 158 9.10 -5.80 -7.57
CA PHE A 158 9.57 -7.09 -7.10
C PHE A 158 10.58 -7.68 -8.08
N TYR A 159 11.80 -7.92 -7.61
CA TYR A 159 12.84 -8.63 -8.33
C TYR A 159 13.38 -9.74 -7.46
N ALA A 160 13.60 -10.92 -8.04
CA ALA A 160 14.17 -12.06 -7.35
C ALA A 160 15.24 -12.73 -8.22
N ALA A 161 16.34 -13.13 -7.62
CA ALA A 161 17.44 -13.83 -8.28
C ALA A 161 18.15 -14.77 -7.30
N GLY A 162 18.64 -15.89 -7.80
CA GLY A 162 19.38 -16.86 -7.03
C GLY A 162 19.09 -18.29 -7.45
N PRO A 163 19.65 -19.27 -6.74
CA PRO A 163 19.53 -20.69 -7.10
C PRO A 163 18.09 -21.22 -7.04
N SER A 164 17.25 -20.67 -6.15
CA SER A 164 15.87 -21.13 -5.98
C SER A 164 14.93 -20.63 -7.06
N PHE A 165 15.24 -19.48 -7.70
CA PHE A 165 14.36 -18.81 -8.64
C PHE A 165 14.61 -19.25 -10.09
N LYS A 166 13.53 -19.24 -10.89
CA LYS A 166 13.62 -19.33 -12.36
C LYS A 166 14.31 -18.07 -12.90
N GLN A 167 15.04 -18.24 -13.99
CA GLN A 167 15.72 -17.15 -14.69
C GLN A 167 14.90 -16.65 -15.87
N ASN A 168 15.02 -15.37 -16.19
CA ASN A 168 14.38 -14.74 -17.37
C ASN A 168 12.85 -14.93 -17.41
N VAL A 169 12.22 -14.83 -16.25
CA VAL A 169 10.77 -14.90 -16.12
C VAL A 169 10.25 -13.52 -15.77
N GLU A 170 9.30 -13.04 -16.55
CA GLU A 170 8.49 -11.89 -16.24
C GLU A 170 7.11 -12.38 -15.78
N LEU A 171 6.65 -11.86 -14.65
CA LEU A 171 5.38 -12.25 -14.07
C LEU A 171 4.38 -11.09 -14.19
N PRO A 172 3.08 -11.40 -14.31
CA PRO A 172 2.05 -10.40 -14.11
C PRO A 172 2.11 -9.85 -12.67
N VAL A 173 1.48 -8.70 -12.47
CA VAL A 173 1.33 -8.12 -11.12
C VAL A 173 0.75 -9.16 -10.18
N MET A 174 1.42 -9.38 -9.06
CA MET A 174 0.98 -10.33 -8.04
C MET A 174 0.59 -9.61 -6.74
N ALA A 175 -0.37 -10.19 -6.02
CA ALA A 175 -0.78 -9.65 -4.73
C ALA A 175 0.37 -9.73 -3.69
N ASN A 176 0.58 -8.66 -2.94
CA ASN A 176 1.64 -8.56 -1.92
C ASN A 176 1.55 -9.66 -0.84
N VAL A 177 0.36 -10.16 -0.54
CA VAL A 177 0.14 -11.30 0.39
C VAL A 177 0.93 -12.55 0.00
N ASN A 178 1.34 -12.71 -1.27
CA ASN A 178 2.15 -13.83 -1.73
C ASN A 178 3.61 -13.79 -1.23
N LEU A 179 4.11 -12.62 -0.80
CA LEU A 179 5.47 -12.51 -0.27
C LEU A 179 5.70 -13.41 0.95
N TYR A 180 4.69 -13.56 1.81
CA TYR A 180 4.76 -14.46 2.94
C TYR A 180 5.02 -15.92 2.52
N LEU A 181 4.30 -16.40 1.49
CA LEU A 181 4.50 -17.75 0.96
C LEU A 181 5.85 -17.91 0.26
N ILE A 182 6.32 -16.89 -0.45
CA ILE A 182 7.65 -16.90 -1.09
C ILE A 182 8.73 -17.07 -0.03
N ILE A 183 8.69 -16.26 1.03
CA ILE A 183 9.68 -16.31 2.12
C ILE A 183 9.57 -17.64 2.88
N ALA A 184 8.37 -18.11 3.21
CA ALA A 184 8.17 -19.38 3.87
C ALA A 184 8.79 -20.54 3.07
N ARG A 185 8.59 -20.55 1.74
CA ARG A 185 9.17 -21.57 0.86
C ARG A 185 10.69 -21.51 0.81
N LEU A 186 11.28 -20.31 0.70
CA LEU A 186 12.75 -20.16 0.70
C LEU A 186 13.40 -20.65 1.99
N LEU A 187 12.71 -20.49 3.12
CA LEU A 187 13.20 -20.87 4.44
C LEU A 187 12.78 -22.30 4.85
N ASP A 188 12.13 -23.05 3.95
CA ASP A 188 11.55 -24.38 4.24
C ASP A 188 10.66 -24.39 5.48
N LEU A 189 9.83 -23.34 5.63
CA LEU A 189 8.90 -23.19 6.73
C LEU A 189 7.49 -23.59 6.31
N GLN A 190 6.75 -24.24 7.22
CA GLN A 190 5.33 -24.48 7.05
C GLN A 190 4.58 -23.16 7.29
N PRO A 191 3.93 -22.57 6.26
CA PRO A 191 3.21 -21.32 6.43
C PRO A 191 1.96 -21.52 7.29
N ALA A 192 1.65 -20.51 8.13
CA ALA A 192 0.35 -20.44 8.77
C ALA A 192 -0.77 -20.17 7.74
N PRO A 193 -2.05 -20.44 8.06
CA PRO A 193 -3.16 -20.05 7.20
C PRO A 193 -3.08 -18.57 6.82
N ASN A 194 -3.19 -18.28 5.52
CA ASN A 194 -3.01 -16.93 4.96
C ASN A 194 -3.80 -16.79 3.64
N ASP A 195 -3.83 -15.58 3.09
CA ASP A 195 -4.59 -15.24 1.87
C ASP A 195 -3.71 -15.31 0.59
N GLY A 196 -2.49 -15.85 0.67
CA GLY A 196 -1.58 -16.01 -0.48
C GLY A 196 -1.99 -17.16 -1.40
N ASP A 197 -1.64 -17.03 -2.68
CA ASP A 197 -1.87 -18.05 -3.72
C ASP A 197 -0.60 -18.87 -3.96
N SER A 198 -0.62 -20.12 -3.50
CA SER A 198 0.51 -21.04 -3.67
C SER A 198 0.78 -21.42 -5.14
N VAL A 199 -0.23 -21.35 -6.02
CA VAL A 199 -0.07 -21.61 -7.45
C VAL A 199 0.77 -20.50 -8.08
N VAL A 200 0.42 -19.23 -7.83
CA VAL A 200 1.20 -18.07 -8.29
C VAL A 200 2.64 -18.15 -7.77
N VAL A 201 2.80 -18.43 -6.48
CA VAL A 201 4.14 -18.54 -5.87
C VAL A 201 4.96 -19.66 -6.52
N SER A 202 4.36 -20.79 -6.84
CA SER A 202 5.06 -21.92 -7.48
C SER A 202 5.66 -21.58 -8.86
N THR A 203 5.11 -20.60 -9.56
CA THR A 203 5.61 -20.16 -10.87
C THR A 203 6.99 -19.52 -10.82
N LEU A 204 7.38 -18.98 -9.67
CA LEU A 204 8.68 -18.30 -9.44
C LEU A 204 9.86 -19.26 -9.29
N PHE A 205 9.60 -20.44 -8.77
CA PHE A 205 10.64 -21.39 -8.35
C PHE A 205 10.97 -22.42 -9.42
N ARG A 206 12.21 -22.92 -9.36
CA ARG A 206 12.68 -24.04 -10.21
C ARG A 206 12.03 -25.35 -9.81
#